data_9d303c140e03c99a7f3d142a3d45c387
#
_entry.id   9d303c140e03c99a7f3d142a3d45c387
#
_cell.length_a   1.000
_cell.length_b   1.000
_cell.length_c   1.000
_cell.angle_alpha   90.00
_cell.angle_beta   90.00
_cell.angle_gamma   90.00
#
_symmetry.space_group_name_H-M   'P 1'
#
loop_
_entity.id
_entity.type
_entity.pdbx_description
1 polymer ?
#
loop_
_entity_poly.entity_id
_entity_poly.type
_entity_poly.pdbx_seq_one_letter_code
_entity_poly.pdbx_strand_id
1 'polypeptide(L)'
;LEKNTYKFCWIVDFPMYEIGEESGELEFCHNPFSMPNGGLEILEKAERGEIDPLTITAYQYDLVCNGVELSSGAVRNHDPEIMIKAFELVRLGEEDVKKKFPAMYNAFCYGAPPHAGIAPGVDRMVMLLAGESSIREIIPFPMNKNAQDIMMGAPSTVEQKQLDELHIAIVGEVEKDD
;
A
#
# COMPACT_ATOMS: atom_id res chain seq x y z
N LEU A 1 -18.08 18.32 14.65
CA LEU A 1 -17.89 19.26 13.53
C LEU A 1 -19.24 19.90 13.20
N GLU A 2 -19.22 21.18 12.84
CA GLU A 2 -20.41 21.87 12.34
C GLU A 2 -20.87 21.23 11.01
N LYS A 3 -22.19 21.10 10.83
CA LYS A 3 -22.74 20.56 9.58
C LYS A 3 -22.28 21.42 8.38
N ASN A 4 -21.97 20.75 7.28
CA ASN A 4 -21.51 21.37 6.03
C ASN A 4 -20.18 22.15 6.15
N THR A 5 -19.35 21.79 7.11
CA THR A 5 -18.00 22.36 7.25
C THR A 5 -16.97 21.31 6.88
N TYR A 6 -16.07 21.64 5.95
CA TYR A 6 -15.00 20.76 5.50
C TYR A 6 -13.66 21.32 5.97
N LYS A 7 -12.97 20.59 6.85
CA LYS A 7 -11.66 20.95 7.40
C LYS A 7 -10.62 20.01 6.85
N PHE A 8 -9.67 20.55 6.10
CA PHE A 8 -8.60 19.78 5.46
C PHE A 8 -7.30 19.90 6.24
N CYS A 9 -6.52 18.83 6.24
CA CYS A 9 -5.12 18.82 6.64
C CYS A 9 -4.31 17.87 5.78
N TRP A 10 -3.01 18.09 5.74
CA TRP A 10 -2.03 17.15 5.19
C TRP A 10 -1.35 16.42 6.33
N ILE A 11 -1.21 15.11 6.20
CA ILE A 11 -0.29 14.30 6.99
C ILE A 11 0.89 14.02 6.07
N VAL A 12 2.11 14.25 6.54
CA VAL A 12 3.33 14.16 5.72
C VAL A 12 4.42 13.42 6.46
N ASP A 13 5.48 13.05 5.75
CA ASP A 13 6.69 12.45 6.33
C ASP A 13 6.41 11.15 7.11
N PHE A 14 5.68 10.23 6.48
CA PHE A 14 5.40 8.92 7.07
C PHE A 14 6.67 8.12 7.34
N PRO A 15 6.69 7.27 8.37
CA PRO A 15 7.76 6.30 8.55
C PRO A 15 7.96 5.45 7.30
N MET A 16 9.20 5.21 6.91
CA MET A 16 9.51 4.34 5.77
C MET A 16 9.51 2.87 6.16
N TYR A 17 9.92 2.59 7.39
CA TYR A 17 10.07 1.24 7.93
C TYR A 17 9.33 1.08 9.26
N GLU A 18 8.95 -0.16 9.54
CA GLU A 18 8.35 -0.59 10.80
C GLU A 18 8.83 -2.01 11.16
N ILE A 19 8.55 -2.45 12.36
CA ILE A 19 8.73 -3.85 12.74
C ILE A 19 7.43 -4.59 12.48
N GLY A 20 7.48 -5.59 11.61
CA GLY A 20 6.32 -6.43 11.31
C GLY A 20 5.77 -7.12 12.55
N GLU A 21 4.47 -7.03 12.76
CA GLU A 21 3.83 -7.61 13.96
C GLU A 21 3.98 -9.13 14.03
N GLU A 22 3.94 -9.81 12.90
CA GLU A 22 4.04 -11.27 12.82
C GLU A 22 5.49 -11.75 12.66
N SER A 23 6.28 -11.06 11.84
CA SER A 23 7.65 -11.44 11.51
C SER A 23 8.66 -11.03 12.58
N GLY A 24 8.40 -9.92 13.29
CA GLY A 24 9.36 -9.29 14.19
C GLY A 24 10.57 -8.69 13.48
N GLU A 25 10.54 -8.60 12.14
CA GLU A 25 11.62 -8.09 11.31
C GLU A 25 11.31 -6.70 10.77
N LEU A 26 12.35 -6.02 10.26
CA LEU A 26 12.20 -4.72 9.61
C LEU A 26 11.47 -4.89 8.27
N GLU A 27 10.38 -4.17 8.10
CA GLU A 27 9.54 -4.19 6.90
C GLU A 27 9.25 -2.75 6.44
N PHE A 28 8.79 -2.60 5.19
CA PHE A 28 8.28 -1.32 4.72
C PHE A 28 6.93 -1.00 5.37
N CYS A 29 6.78 0.22 5.90
CA CYS A 29 5.55 0.65 6.57
C CYS A 29 4.38 0.76 5.58
N HIS A 30 4.46 1.56 4.53
CA HIS A 30 3.35 1.77 3.59
C HIS A 30 3.74 1.48 2.14
N ASN A 31 4.47 2.41 1.52
CA ASN A 31 4.82 2.32 0.11
C ASN A 31 6.34 2.19 -0.06
N PRO A 32 6.84 1.00 -0.44
CA PRO A 32 8.28 0.76 -0.59
C PRO A 32 8.94 1.57 -1.72
N PHE A 33 8.13 2.14 -2.61
CA PHE A 33 8.60 2.91 -3.77
C PHE A 33 8.58 4.42 -3.52
N SER A 34 8.39 4.85 -2.30
CA SER A 34 8.50 6.25 -1.92
C SER A 34 9.96 6.68 -1.80
N MET A 35 10.24 7.94 -2.13
CA MET A 35 11.56 8.52 -1.94
C MET A 35 11.81 8.73 -0.44
N PRO A 36 12.89 8.17 0.12
CA PRO A 36 13.26 8.44 1.51
C PRO A 36 13.70 9.90 1.71
N ASN A 37 13.32 10.49 2.83
CA ASN A 37 13.83 11.77 3.26
C ASN A 37 15.33 11.66 3.55
N GLY A 38 16.13 12.39 2.78
CA GLY A 38 17.60 12.29 2.82
C GLY A 38 18.22 11.39 1.75
N GLY A 39 17.41 10.77 0.88
CA GLY A 39 17.87 10.02 -0.29
C GLY A 39 18.77 8.84 0.04
N LEU A 40 19.81 8.62 -0.77
CA LEU A 40 20.74 7.50 -0.59
C LEU A 40 21.52 7.60 0.72
N GLU A 41 21.96 8.79 1.09
CA GLU A 41 22.84 9.01 2.27
C GLU A 41 22.20 8.51 3.57
N ILE A 42 20.90 8.73 3.76
CA ILE A 42 20.22 8.29 4.99
C ILE A 42 20.15 6.76 5.08
N LEU A 43 19.94 6.09 3.94
CA LEU A 43 19.90 4.62 3.85
C LEU A 43 21.28 4.02 4.15
N GLU A 44 22.34 4.60 3.59
CA GLU A 44 23.72 4.17 3.87
C GLU A 44 24.11 4.36 5.34
N LYS A 45 23.67 5.45 5.99
CA LYS A 45 23.87 5.66 7.43
C LYS A 45 23.19 4.57 8.25
N ALA A 46 21.98 4.18 7.87
CA ALA A 46 21.27 3.09 8.54
C ALA A 46 21.98 1.75 8.34
N GLU A 47 22.44 1.45 7.12
CA GLU A 47 23.22 0.24 6.85
C GLU A 47 24.50 0.14 7.69
N ARG A 48 25.21 1.26 7.87
CA ARG A 48 26.42 1.34 8.73
C ARG A 48 26.10 1.33 10.23
N GLY A 49 24.81 1.31 10.62
CA GLY A 49 24.40 1.36 12.01
C GLY A 49 24.59 2.73 12.69
N GLU A 50 24.76 3.79 11.92
CA GLU A 50 24.91 5.18 12.43
C GLU A 50 23.57 5.76 12.89
N ILE A 51 22.47 5.28 12.30
CA ILE A 51 21.10 5.65 12.68
C ILE A 51 20.22 4.41 12.74
N ASP A 52 19.11 4.51 13.48
CA ASP A 52 18.07 3.48 13.50
C ASP A 52 17.20 3.59 12.23
N PRO A 53 17.04 2.52 11.42
CA PRO A 53 16.18 2.52 10.25
C PRO A 53 14.73 2.96 10.55
N LEU A 54 14.23 2.72 11.75
CA LEU A 54 12.88 3.13 12.18
C LEU A 54 12.70 4.65 12.28
N THR A 55 13.81 5.41 12.28
CA THR A 55 13.76 6.88 12.26
C THR A 55 13.69 7.47 10.86
N ILE A 56 13.84 6.65 9.82
CA ILE A 56 13.77 7.10 8.43
C ILE A 56 12.33 7.35 8.05
N THR A 57 12.07 8.56 7.55
CA THR A 57 10.78 8.92 6.95
C THR A 57 10.87 8.95 5.43
N ALA A 58 9.74 8.92 4.77
CA ALA A 58 9.64 9.04 3.33
C ALA A 58 8.71 10.19 2.93
N TYR A 59 8.89 10.75 1.72
CA TYR A 59 8.02 11.76 1.15
C TYR A 59 6.66 11.18 0.76
N GLN A 60 5.92 10.69 1.77
CA GLN A 60 4.55 10.24 1.66
C GLN A 60 3.62 11.29 2.26
N TYR A 61 2.41 11.37 1.73
CA TYR A 61 1.44 12.37 2.15
C TYR A 61 0.01 11.90 1.95
N ASP A 62 -0.85 12.24 2.91
CA ASP A 62 -2.28 12.03 2.85
C ASP A 62 -3.02 13.35 2.95
N LEU A 63 -4.02 13.53 2.10
CA LEU A 63 -5.01 14.59 2.25
C LEU A 63 -6.18 14.06 3.08
N VAL A 64 -6.40 14.67 4.23
CA VAL A 64 -7.46 14.29 5.17
C VAL A 64 -8.49 15.40 5.25
N CYS A 65 -9.77 15.02 5.25
CA CYS A 65 -10.88 15.94 5.50
C CYS A 65 -11.79 15.38 6.60
N ASN A 66 -12.01 16.17 7.64
CA ASN A 66 -12.88 15.81 8.76
C ASN A 66 -12.54 14.45 9.42
N GLY A 67 -11.26 14.07 9.42
CA GLY A 67 -10.78 12.79 9.95
C GLY A 67 -10.88 11.62 8.96
N VAL A 68 -11.30 11.87 7.72
CA VAL A 68 -11.34 10.87 6.65
C VAL A 68 -10.18 11.12 5.69
N GLU A 69 -9.33 10.12 5.49
CA GLU A 69 -8.31 10.12 4.44
C GLU A 69 -8.99 10.13 3.07
N LEU A 70 -8.89 11.25 2.36
CA LEU A 70 -9.46 11.40 1.03
C LEU A 70 -8.55 10.95 -0.08
N SER A 71 -7.25 11.03 0.15
CA SER A 71 -6.27 10.76 -0.89
C SER A 71 -4.92 10.46 -0.25
N SER A 72 -4.21 9.48 -0.79
CA SER A 72 -2.86 9.12 -0.40
C SER A 72 -1.91 9.23 -1.58
N GLY A 73 -0.66 9.60 -1.32
CA GLY A 73 0.35 9.75 -2.34
C GLY A 73 1.78 9.75 -1.83
N ALA A 74 2.70 9.84 -2.78
CA ALA A 74 4.12 9.96 -2.46
C ALA A 74 4.90 10.63 -3.60
N VAL A 75 6.01 11.28 -3.25
CA VAL A 75 7.10 11.47 -4.21
C VAL A 75 7.75 10.10 -4.40
N ARG A 76 7.82 9.66 -5.64
CA ARG A 76 8.29 8.31 -5.97
C ARG A 76 9.81 8.27 -6.04
N ASN A 77 10.36 7.16 -5.57
CA ASN A 77 11.73 6.85 -5.91
C ASN A 77 11.82 6.60 -7.43
N HIS A 78 12.81 7.17 -8.07
CA HIS A 78 13.09 7.04 -9.51
C HIS A 78 14.55 6.65 -9.77
N ASP A 79 15.31 6.45 -8.70
CA ASP A 79 16.72 6.10 -8.74
C ASP A 79 16.90 4.61 -8.42
N PRO A 80 17.54 3.82 -9.31
CA PRO A 80 17.72 2.39 -9.08
C PRO A 80 18.64 2.08 -7.89
N GLU A 81 19.62 2.93 -7.61
CA GLU A 81 20.54 2.73 -6.48
C GLU A 81 19.83 2.93 -5.14
N ILE A 82 19.03 4.01 -5.03
CA ILE A 82 18.17 4.22 -3.85
C ILE A 82 17.18 3.07 -3.68
N MET A 83 16.59 2.57 -4.78
CA MET A 83 15.68 1.44 -4.74
C MET A 83 16.35 0.20 -4.16
N ILE A 84 17.50 -0.20 -4.69
CA ILE A 84 18.25 -1.36 -4.20
C ILE A 84 18.58 -1.17 -2.72
N LYS A 85 19.16 -0.04 -2.35
CA LYS A 85 19.57 0.23 -0.97
C LYS A 85 18.41 0.21 0.01
N ALA A 86 17.25 0.75 -0.36
CA ALA A 86 16.06 0.70 0.46
C ALA A 86 15.57 -0.73 0.71
N PHE A 87 15.62 -1.58 -0.32
CA PHE A 87 15.22 -2.98 -0.21
C PHE A 87 16.24 -3.84 0.53
N GLU A 88 17.54 -3.54 0.44
CA GLU A 88 18.59 -4.25 1.19
C GLU A 88 18.38 -4.15 2.71
N LEU A 89 17.91 -3.03 3.22
CA LEU A 89 17.61 -2.85 4.65
C LEU A 89 16.53 -3.82 5.15
N VAL A 90 15.61 -4.23 4.28
CA VAL A 90 14.59 -5.26 4.58
C VAL A 90 14.99 -6.65 4.03
N ARG A 91 16.28 -6.88 3.84
CA ARG A 91 16.90 -8.16 3.41
C ARG A 91 16.46 -8.65 2.03
N LEU A 92 16.05 -7.75 1.15
CA LEU A 92 15.78 -8.03 -0.26
C LEU A 92 16.89 -7.40 -1.11
N GLY A 93 17.82 -8.23 -1.59
CA GLY A 93 18.95 -7.76 -2.36
C GLY A 93 18.59 -7.36 -3.81
N GLU A 94 19.59 -6.87 -4.54
CA GLU A 94 19.45 -6.42 -5.93
C GLU A 94 18.81 -7.48 -6.84
N GLU A 95 19.18 -8.76 -6.68
CA GLU A 95 18.62 -9.85 -7.47
C GLU A 95 17.12 -10.08 -7.16
N ASP A 96 16.70 -9.88 -5.91
CA ASP A 96 15.28 -9.94 -5.53
C ASP A 96 14.51 -8.79 -6.18
N VAL A 97 15.06 -7.59 -6.16
CA VAL A 97 14.46 -6.40 -6.80
C VAL A 97 14.31 -6.63 -8.30
N LYS A 98 15.35 -7.09 -8.98
CA LYS A 98 15.33 -7.40 -10.42
C LYS A 98 14.31 -8.49 -10.76
N LYS A 99 14.17 -9.49 -9.91
CA LYS A 99 13.25 -10.60 -10.14
C LYS A 99 11.79 -10.23 -9.85
N LYS A 100 11.56 -9.47 -8.76
CA LYS A 100 10.21 -9.11 -8.32
C LYS A 100 9.64 -7.90 -9.06
N PHE A 101 10.50 -6.94 -9.42
CA PHE A 101 10.12 -5.66 -10.01
C PHE A 101 10.91 -5.32 -11.29
N PRO A 102 11.04 -6.26 -12.25
CA PRO A 102 11.94 -6.08 -13.41
C PRO A 102 11.59 -4.86 -14.26
N ALA A 103 10.30 -4.62 -14.50
CA ALA A 103 9.87 -3.51 -15.34
C ALA A 103 10.21 -2.15 -14.72
N MET A 104 9.99 -1.99 -13.43
CA MET A 104 10.28 -0.75 -12.70
C MET A 104 11.79 -0.51 -12.59
N TYR A 105 12.54 -1.53 -12.19
CA TYR A 105 14.01 -1.46 -12.11
C TYR A 105 14.63 -1.06 -13.47
N ASN A 106 14.23 -1.72 -14.55
CA ASN A 106 14.73 -1.40 -15.87
C ASN A 106 14.37 0.03 -16.29
N ALA A 107 13.14 0.47 -16.02
CA ALA A 107 12.72 1.83 -16.33
C ALA A 107 13.59 2.88 -15.60
N PHE A 108 13.92 2.63 -14.34
CA PHE A 108 14.80 3.53 -13.57
C PHE A 108 16.22 3.54 -14.12
N CYS A 109 16.76 2.40 -14.55
CA CYS A 109 18.07 2.31 -15.20
C CYS A 109 18.13 3.09 -16.53
N TYR A 110 17.01 3.26 -17.24
CA TYR A 110 16.92 4.09 -18.44
C TYR A 110 16.76 5.58 -18.13
N GLY A 111 16.64 5.99 -16.89
CA GLY A 111 16.56 7.38 -16.46
C GLY A 111 15.13 7.89 -16.33
N ALA A 112 14.36 7.31 -15.40
CA ALA A 112 13.04 7.82 -15.06
C ALA A 112 13.13 9.25 -14.50
N PRO A 113 12.22 10.17 -14.89
CA PRO A 113 12.22 11.52 -14.34
C PRO A 113 11.75 11.51 -12.88
N PRO A 114 12.14 12.50 -12.06
CA PRO A 114 11.51 12.73 -10.78
C PRO A 114 9.99 12.87 -10.95
N HIS A 115 9.23 12.12 -10.16
CA HIS A 115 7.79 12.12 -10.27
C HIS A 115 7.12 11.89 -8.91
N ALA A 116 5.86 12.29 -8.82
CA ALA A 116 5.02 12.09 -7.67
C ALA A 116 3.61 11.70 -8.14
N GLY A 117 2.83 11.15 -7.24
CA GLY A 117 1.45 10.79 -7.54
C GLY A 117 0.57 10.88 -6.31
N ILE A 118 -0.73 11.00 -6.55
CA ILE A 118 -1.76 10.98 -5.53
C ILE A 118 -2.96 10.19 -6.04
N ALA A 119 -3.59 9.42 -5.18
CA ALA A 119 -4.73 8.57 -5.50
C ALA A 119 -5.97 9.01 -4.71
N PRO A 120 -6.84 9.85 -5.32
CA PRO A 120 -8.07 10.29 -4.68
C PRO A 120 -9.09 9.15 -4.53
N GLY A 121 -9.63 9.00 -3.31
CA GLY A 121 -10.71 8.06 -3.02
C GLY A 121 -12.07 8.65 -3.37
N VAL A 122 -12.57 8.39 -4.59
CA VAL A 122 -13.82 8.97 -5.08
C VAL A 122 -15.00 8.65 -4.18
N ASP A 123 -15.13 7.41 -3.73
CA ASP A 123 -16.21 7.00 -2.84
C ASP A 123 -16.17 7.75 -1.49
N ARG A 124 -14.98 7.97 -0.94
CA ARG A 124 -14.81 8.74 0.30
C ARG A 124 -15.19 10.20 0.11
N MET A 125 -14.86 10.79 -1.04
CA MET A 125 -15.29 12.16 -1.38
C MET A 125 -16.81 12.26 -1.50
N VAL A 126 -17.43 11.30 -2.20
CA VAL A 126 -18.90 11.23 -2.35
C VAL A 126 -19.57 11.04 -0.99
N MET A 127 -19.03 10.19 -0.13
CA MET A 127 -19.51 9.99 1.24
C MET A 127 -19.56 11.31 2.02
N LEU A 128 -18.48 12.09 2.00
CA LEU A 128 -18.43 13.37 2.69
C LEU A 128 -19.42 14.40 2.08
N LEU A 129 -19.52 14.46 0.76
CA LEU A 129 -20.44 15.38 0.06
C LEU A 129 -21.91 15.02 0.32
N ALA A 130 -22.23 13.72 0.41
CA ALA A 130 -23.56 13.25 0.74
C ALA A 130 -23.90 13.41 2.22
N GLY A 131 -22.90 13.68 3.08
CA GLY A 131 -23.08 13.79 4.53
C GLY A 131 -23.28 12.45 5.22
N GLU A 132 -22.84 11.35 4.56
CA GLU A 132 -22.95 10.00 5.10
C GLU A 132 -21.77 9.67 6.03
N SER A 133 -22.01 8.79 7.00
CA SER A 133 -21.00 8.37 7.97
C SER A 133 -20.29 7.07 7.60
N SER A 134 -20.78 6.38 6.58
CA SER A 134 -20.23 5.10 6.12
C SER A 134 -20.15 5.05 4.61
N ILE A 135 -19.02 4.57 4.10
CA ILE A 135 -18.81 4.33 2.67
C ILE A 135 -19.79 3.31 2.08
N ARG A 136 -20.38 2.45 2.92
CA ARG A 136 -21.39 1.47 2.50
C ARG A 136 -22.68 2.11 2.03
N GLU A 137 -22.99 3.33 2.45
CA GLU A 137 -24.15 4.09 1.98
C GLU A 137 -23.94 4.67 0.55
N ILE A 138 -22.69 4.70 0.09
CA ILE A 138 -22.30 5.24 -1.21
C ILE A 138 -22.10 4.14 -2.25
N ILE A 139 -21.56 2.99 -1.83
CA ILE A 139 -21.24 1.87 -2.72
C ILE A 139 -22.53 1.06 -2.98
N PRO A 140 -22.97 0.95 -4.26
CA PRO A 140 -24.06 0.04 -4.60
C PRO A 140 -23.61 -1.40 -4.35
N PHE A 141 -24.44 -2.20 -3.71
CA PHE A 141 -24.17 -3.60 -3.38
C PHE A 141 -22.91 -3.82 -2.52
N PRO A 142 -22.79 -3.14 -1.36
CA PRO A 142 -21.61 -3.26 -0.52
C PRO A 142 -21.52 -4.67 0.08
N MET A 143 -20.31 -5.22 0.18
CA MET A 143 -20.06 -6.44 0.92
C MET A 143 -20.23 -6.22 2.42
N ASN A 144 -20.68 -7.26 3.14
CA ASN A 144 -20.74 -7.25 4.59
C ASN A 144 -19.31 -7.41 5.21
N LYS A 145 -19.23 -7.36 6.54
CA LYS A 145 -17.96 -7.51 7.28
C LYS A 145 -17.29 -8.89 7.10
N ASN A 146 -18.01 -9.89 6.61
CA ASN A 146 -17.49 -11.23 6.32
C ASN A 146 -17.09 -11.38 4.84
N ALA A 147 -16.94 -10.27 4.11
CA ALA A 147 -16.63 -10.23 2.68
C ALA A 147 -17.67 -10.97 1.80
N GLN A 148 -18.93 -10.93 2.20
CA GLN A 148 -20.03 -11.56 1.46
C GLN A 148 -20.87 -10.50 0.74
N ASP A 149 -21.16 -10.74 -0.53
CA ASP A 149 -22.20 -10.06 -1.28
C ASP A 149 -23.50 -10.86 -1.15
N ILE A 150 -24.42 -10.40 -0.31
CA ILE A 150 -25.66 -11.09 -0.02
C ILE A 150 -26.60 -11.10 -1.23
N MET A 151 -26.57 -10.05 -2.06
CA MET A 151 -27.41 -9.94 -3.27
C MET A 151 -27.00 -10.95 -4.33
N MET A 152 -25.69 -11.12 -4.54
CA MET A 152 -25.13 -12.03 -5.53
C MET A 152 -24.88 -13.44 -4.99
N GLY A 153 -25.00 -13.64 -3.67
CA GLY A 153 -24.67 -14.92 -3.03
C GLY A 153 -23.18 -15.27 -3.13
N ALA A 154 -22.31 -14.27 -3.08
CA ALA A 154 -20.84 -14.46 -3.16
C ALA A 154 -20.20 -14.33 -1.75
N PRO A 155 -19.12 -15.06 -1.47
CA PRO A 155 -18.46 -16.06 -2.33
C PRO A 155 -19.29 -17.33 -2.52
N SER A 156 -19.11 -18.01 -3.63
CA SER A 156 -19.74 -19.29 -3.92
C SER A 156 -18.69 -20.31 -4.39
N THR A 157 -19.04 -21.59 -4.34
CA THR A 157 -18.16 -22.65 -4.82
C THR A 157 -18.04 -22.60 -6.34
N VAL A 158 -16.90 -23.04 -6.87
CA VAL A 158 -16.69 -23.23 -8.31
C VAL A 158 -16.81 -24.70 -8.67
N GLU A 159 -17.17 -24.96 -9.92
CA GLU A 159 -17.23 -26.33 -10.43
C GLU A 159 -15.84 -26.92 -10.62
N GLN A 160 -15.69 -28.23 -10.39
CA GLN A 160 -14.42 -28.94 -10.56
C GLN A 160 -13.83 -28.72 -11.97
N LYS A 161 -14.68 -28.69 -13.01
CA LYS A 161 -14.26 -28.43 -14.38
C LYS A 161 -13.50 -27.10 -14.52
N GLN A 162 -13.90 -26.05 -13.81
CA GLN A 162 -13.23 -24.75 -13.84
C GLN A 162 -11.84 -24.81 -13.20
N LEU A 163 -11.70 -25.60 -12.12
CA LEU A 163 -10.41 -25.83 -11.48
C LEU A 163 -9.49 -26.63 -12.40
N ASP A 164 -10.01 -27.68 -13.05
CA ASP A 164 -9.26 -28.53 -13.97
C ASP A 164 -8.73 -27.75 -15.19
N GLU A 165 -9.57 -26.88 -15.76
CA GLU A 165 -9.20 -26.02 -16.90
C GLU A 165 -8.06 -25.03 -16.53
N LEU A 166 -7.97 -24.61 -15.27
CA LEU A 166 -6.94 -23.70 -14.77
C LEU A 166 -5.73 -24.44 -14.20
N HIS A 167 -5.75 -25.76 -14.15
CA HIS A 167 -4.74 -26.60 -13.49
C HIS A 167 -4.54 -26.22 -12.01
N ILE A 168 -5.63 -25.91 -11.30
CA ILE A 168 -5.66 -25.58 -9.87
C ILE A 168 -6.29 -26.74 -9.11
N ALA A 169 -5.73 -27.05 -7.93
CA ALA A 169 -6.32 -28.01 -7.01
C ALA A 169 -6.51 -27.38 -5.63
N ILE A 170 -7.61 -27.73 -4.95
CA ILE A 170 -7.80 -27.42 -3.54
C ILE A 170 -6.99 -28.45 -2.75
N VAL A 171 -6.02 -27.98 -1.96
CA VAL A 171 -5.19 -28.80 -1.08
C VAL A 171 -5.52 -28.47 0.37
N GLY A 172 -5.86 -29.49 1.15
CA GLY A 172 -6.27 -29.38 2.56
C GLY A 172 -7.70 -29.88 2.80
N GLU A 173 -8.02 -30.15 4.05
CA GLU A 173 -9.39 -30.46 4.45
C GLU A 173 -10.19 -29.16 4.47
N VAL A 174 -11.18 -29.06 3.60
CA VAL A 174 -12.22 -28.02 3.71
C VAL A 174 -13.12 -28.45 4.87
N GLU A 175 -13.01 -27.80 6.02
CA GLU A 175 -14.01 -27.93 7.06
C GLU A 175 -15.37 -27.60 6.43
N LYS A 176 -16.24 -28.58 6.38
CA LYS A 176 -17.62 -28.34 5.98
C LYS A 176 -18.31 -27.69 7.17
N ASP A 177 -18.57 -26.41 7.04
CA ASP A 177 -19.51 -25.75 7.94
C ASP A 177 -20.89 -26.43 7.78
N ASP A 178 -21.34 -27.09 8.83
CA ASP A 178 -22.67 -27.66 8.97
C ASP A 178 -23.75 -26.59 9.16
#